data_644e73868a2afbdc4e821c768aa02b2b
#
_entry.id   644e73868a2afbdc4e821c768aa02b2b
#
_cell.length_a   1.000
_cell.length_b   1.000
_cell.length_c   1.000
_cell.angle_alpha   90.00
_cell.angle_beta   90.00
_cell.angle_gamma   90.00
#
_symmetry.space_group_name_H-M   'P 1'
#
loop_
_entity.id
_entity.type
_entity.pdbx_description
1 polymer ?
#
loop_
_entity_poly.entity_id
_entity_poly.type
_entity_poly.pdbx_seq_one_letter_code
_entity_poly.pdbx_strand_id
1 'polypeptide(L)'
;MSDTVTVMEKIGHFLDDEVTDLYQECKNNGLSKREASPVIAEKLNLVRVLKRASRGWDGGYAMAGLLGHGDSFVLRDPAGIRPTYFYEDDEVVVVASERPVIQTVFNVSFEKIQELKPGNALI
;
A
#
# COMPACT_ATOMS: atom_id res chain seq x y z
N MET A 1 23.18 -1.29 5.56
CA MET A 1 21.75 -1.02 5.75
C MET A 1 20.95 -1.91 4.82
N SER A 2 19.87 -2.51 5.30
CA SER A 2 19.06 -3.37 4.43
C SER A 2 18.21 -2.54 3.46
N ASP A 3 17.89 -3.12 2.33
CA ASP A 3 17.02 -2.48 1.32
C ASP A 3 15.63 -2.16 1.89
N THR A 4 15.14 -3.00 2.79
CA THR A 4 13.85 -2.79 3.46
C THR A 4 13.84 -1.50 4.27
N VAL A 5 14.92 -1.20 4.99
CA VAL A 5 15.03 0.05 5.76
C VAL A 5 14.96 1.27 4.84
N THR A 6 15.71 1.23 3.72
CA THR A 6 15.70 2.31 2.74
C THR A 6 14.31 2.55 2.16
N VAL A 7 13.61 1.47 1.80
CA VAL A 7 12.24 1.52 1.29
C VAL A 7 11.29 2.14 2.31
N MET A 8 11.36 1.69 3.56
CA MET A 8 10.51 2.23 4.63
C MET A 8 10.79 3.70 4.91
N GLU A 9 12.05 4.13 4.86
CA GLU A 9 12.41 5.54 5.04
C GLU A 9 11.81 6.41 3.92
N LYS A 10 11.87 5.95 2.67
CA LYS A 10 11.29 6.67 1.54
C LYS A 10 9.76 6.77 1.64
N ILE A 11 9.09 5.68 1.95
CA ILE A 11 7.64 5.68 2.14
C ILE A 11 7.27 6.63 3.27
N GLY A 12 7.98 6.53 4.39
CA GLY A 12 7.76 7.40 5.54
C GLY A 12 7.94 8.87 5.22
N HIS A 13 8.98 9.20 4.46
CA HIS A 13 9.26 10.58 4.05
C HIS A 13 8.11 11.17 3.21
N PHE A 14 7.68 10.48 2.16
CA PHE A 14 6.60 10.97 1.30
C PHE A 14 5.23 10.93 1.99
N LEU A 15 5.01 9.97 2.85
CA LEU A 15 3.80 9.91 3.66
C LEU A 15 3.74 11.12 4.61
N ASP A 16 4.86 11.46 5.25
CA ASP A 16 4.96 12.60 6.15
C ASP A 16 4.72 13.91 5.41
N ASP A 17 5.25 14.06 4.20
CA ASP A 17 4.99 15.22 3.34
C ASP A 17 3.49 15.38 3.06
N GLU A 18 2.82 14.30 2.67
CA GLU A 18 1.38 14.32 2.39
C GLU A 18 0.57 14.68 3.63
N VAL A 19 0.89 14.09 4.77
CA VAL A 19 0.21 14.35 6.04
C VAL A 19 0.44 15.80 6.47
N THR A 20 1.65 16.31 6.33
CA THR A 20 1.98 17.70 6.69
C THR A 20 1.19 18.69 5.85
N ASP A 21 1.13 18.47 4.54
CA ASP A 21 0.37 19.33 3.62
C ASP A 21 -1.13 19.34 3.96
N LEU A 22 -1.70 18.17 4.20
CA LEU A 22 -3.10 18.04 4.59
C LEU A 22 -3.39 18.66 5.95
N TYR A 23 -2.49 18.50 6.91
CA TYR A 23 -2.63 19.12 8.23
C TYR A 23 -2.60 20.65 8.12
N GLN A 24 -1.70 21.21 7.31
CA GLN A 24 -1.61 22.64 7.09
C GLN A 24 -2.90 23.18 6.47
N GLU A 25 -3.47 22.48 5.51
CA GLU A 25 -4.75 22.82 4.89
C GLU A 25 -5.86 22.82 5.94
N CYS A 26 -5.95 21.80 6.78
CA CYS A 26 -6.94 21.72 7.86
C CYS A 26 -6.77 22.86 8.86
N LYS A 27 -5.54 23.18 9.21
CA LYS A 27 -5.23 24.29 10.11
C LYS A 27 -5.69 25.63 9.55
N ASN A 28 -5.47 25.85 8.24
CA ASN A 28 -5.90 27.05 7.55
C ASN A 28 -7.44 27.20 7.54
N ASN A 29 -8.15 26.06 7.60
CA ASN A 29 -9.62 26.03 7.69
C ASN A 29 -10.13 26.08 9.12
N GLY A 30 -9.26 26.29 10.11
CA GLY A 30 -9.64 26.45 11.52
C GLY A 30 -9.86 25.15 12.27
N LEU A 31 -9.45 24.01 11.73
CA LEU A 31 -9.61 22.72 12.40
C LEU A 31 -8.52 22.49 13.45
N SER A 32 -8.89 21.91 14.59
CA SER A 32 -7.93 21.48 15.60
C SER A 32 -7.22 20.19 15.12
N LYS A 33 -6.12 19.86 15.81
CA LYS A 33 -5.38 18.62 15.51
C LYS A 33 -6.26 17.38 15.61
N ARG A 34 -7.15 17.33 16.61
CA ARG A 34 -8.10 16.23 16.80
C ARG A 34 -9.12 16.15 15.66
N GLU A 35 -9.61 17.30 15.22
CA GLU A 35 -10.58 17.39 14.11
C GLU A 35 -9.94 17.11 12.77
N ALA A 36 -8.66 17.40 12.59
CA ALA A 36 -7.93 17.20 11.36
C ALA A 36 -7.64 15.71 11.07
N SER A 37 -7.44 14.89 12.09
CA SER A 37 -7.04 13.47 11.92
C SER A 37 -7.99 12.68 11.02
N PRO A 38 -9.33 12.69 11.23
CA PRO A 38 -10.23 11.97 10.33
C PRO A 38 -10.22 12.52 8.90
N VAL A 39 -10.09 13.84 8.75
CA VAL A 39 -10.04 14.50 7.43
C VAL A 39 -8.78 14.09 6.68
N ILE A 40 -7.64 14.04 7.37
CA ILE A 40 -6.38 13.61 6.78
C ILE A 40 -6.48 12.14 6.34
N ALA A 41 -7.02 11.27 7.19
CA ALA A 41 -7.20 9.86 6.86
C ALA A 41 -8.05 9.65 5.60
N GLU A 42 -9.11 10.44 5.44
CA GLU A 42 -10.00 10.38 4.27
C GLU A 42 -9.35 10.92 3.00
N LYS A 43 -8.61 12.02 3.11
CA LYS A 43 -8.02 12.72 1.95
C LYS A 43 -6.64 12.21 1.55
N LEU A 44 -6.00 11.38 2.35
CA LEU A 44 -4.66 10.89 2.08
C LEU A 44 -4.60 10.13 0.76
N ASN A 45 -3.73 10.59 -0.14
CA ASN A 45 -3.56 9.95 -1.45
C ASN A 45 -2.41 8.95 -1.41
N LEU A 46 -2.71 7.71 -1.05
CA LEU A 46 -1.74 6.64 -0.93
C LEU A 46 -1.10 6.27 -2.28
N VAL A 47 -1.86 6.35 -3.36
CA VAL A 47 -1.33 6.11 -4.71
C VAL A 47 -0.19 7.07 -5.02
N ARG A 48 -0.36 8.34 -4.71
CA ARG A 48 0.66 9.37 -4.92
C ARG A 48 1.91 9.11 -4.07
N VAL A 49 1.72 8.74 -2.81
CA VAL A 49 2.82 8.40 -1.89
C VAL A 49 3.64 7.23 -2.46
N LEU A 50 2.98 6.17 -2.87
CA LEU A 50 3.64 4.99 -3.41
C LEU A 50 4.35 5.27 -4.74
N LYS A 51 3.74 6.05 -5.62
CA LYS A 51 4.37 6.45 -6.88
C LYS A 51 5.64 7.26 -6.66
N ARG A 52 5.61 8.20 -5.74
CA ARG A 52 6.79 9.02 -5.41
C ARG A 52 7.87 8.20 -4.73
N ALA A 53 7.50 7.37 -3.76
CA ALA A 53 8.44 6.57 -3.00
C ALA A 53 9.14 5.51 -3.84
N SER A 54 8.43 4.91 -4.80
CA SER A 54 8.96 3.80 -5.59
C SER A 54 9.87 4.23 -6.75
N ARG A 55 10.01 5.52 -7.00
CA ARG A 55 10.90 6.01 -8.04
C ARG A 55 12.35 5.63 -7.73
N GLY A 56 13.00 4.99 -8.69
CA GLY A 56 14.41 4.59 -8.56
C GLY A 56 14.65 3.30 -7.80
N TRP A 57 13.62 2.59 -7.41
CA TRP A 57 13.78 1.27 -6.81
C TRP A 57 14.11 0.24 -7.87
N ASP A 58 15.19 -0.51 -7.62
CA ASP A 58 15.64 -1.59 -8.50
C ASP A 58 15.32 -2.95 -7.91
N GLY A 59 15.41 -3.98 -8.79
CA GLY A 59 15.29 -5.37 -8.39
C GLY A 59 13.86 -5.85 -8.24
N GLY A 60 13.74 -7.07 -7.73
CA GLY A 60 12.43 -7.70 -7.49
C GLY A 60 11.94 -7.44 -6.09
N TYR A 61 10.67 -7.06 -5.97
CA TYR A 61 10.04 -6.90 -4.66
C TYR A 61 8.54 -7.17 -4.75
N ALA A 62 8.03 -7.63 -3.64
CA ALA A 62 6.60 -7.64 -3.36
C ALA A 62 6.47 -7.27 -1.89
N MET A 63 5.70 -6.24 -1.60
CA MET A 63 5.58 -5.76 -0.23
C MET A 63 4.14 -5.41 0.13
N ALA A 64 3.81 -5.62 1.38
CA ALA A 64 2.53 -5.22 1.96
C ALA A 64 2.78 -4.26 3.10
N GLY A 65 1.92 -3.28 3.24
CA GLY A 65 2.03 -2.29 4.31
C GLY A 65 0.68 -1.95 4.91
N LEU A 66 0.72 -1.53 6.16
CA LEU A 66 -0.45 -1.09 6.90
C LEU A 66 -0.16 0.30 7.45
N LEU A 67 -1.06 1.24 7.16
CA LEU A 67 -0.97 2.59 7.70
C LEU A 67 -1.67 2.71 9.04
N GLY A 68 -1.22 3.65 9.87
CA GLY A 68 -1.76 3.83 11.21
C GLY A 68 -3.25 4.15 11.26
N HIS A 69 -3.82 4.71 10.19
CA HIS A 69 -5.25 5.01 10.12
C HIS A 69 -6.11 3.88 9.55
N GLY A 70 -5.51 2.74 9.23
CA GLY A 70 -6.23 1.53 8.83
C GLY A 70 -6.12 1.12 7.38
N ASP A 71 -5.68 2.00 6.48
CA ASP A 71 -5.48 1.64 5.08
C ASP A 71 -4.29 0.69 4.92
N SER A 72 -4.40 -0.22 3.96
CA SER A 72 -3.34 -1.15 3.62
C SER A 72 -3.05 -1.12 2.13
N PHE A 73 -1.89 -1.60 1.76
CA PHE A 73 -1.50 -1.69 0.36
C PHE A 73 -0.61 -2.90 0.10
N VAL A 74 -0.58 -3.33 -1.16
CA VAL A 74 0.37 -4.31 -1.68
C VAL A 74 0.98 -3.73 -2.94
N LEU A 75 2.28 -3.81 -3.08
CA LEU A 75 3.02 -3.24 -4.20
C LEU A 75 3.93 -4.30 -4.81
N ARG A 76 3.89 -4.42 -6.15
CA ARG A 76 4.73 -5.35 -6.90
C ARG A 76 5.71 -4.59 -7.79
N ASP A 77 6.93 -5.09 -7.91
CA ASP A 77 7.97 -4.49 -8.74
C ASP A 77 7.57 -4.39 -10.23
N PRO A 78 8.05 -3.37 -10.95
CA PRO A 78 7.69 -3.16 -12.36
C PRO A 78 8.14 -4.29 -13.29
N ALA A 79 9.22 -4.98 -12.97
CA ALA A 79 9.73 -6.10 -13.78
C ALA A 79 9.00 -7.41 -13.49
N GLY A 80 8.22 -7.49 -12.41
CA GLY A 80 7.47 -8.69 -12.05
C GLY A 80 8.35 -9.87 -11.64
N ILE A 81 9.53 -9.61 -11.06
CA ILE A 81 10.46 -10.67 -10.64
C ILE A 81 9.86 -11.51 -9.52
N ARG A 82 9.16 -10.88 -8.57
CA ARG A 82 8.48 -11.59 -7.48
C ARG A 82 6.99 -11.73 -7.80
N PRO A 83 6.43 -12.94 -7.68
CA PRO A 83 4.99 -13.13 -7.92
C PRO A 83 4.15 -12.61 -6.76
N THR A 84 2.94 -12.16 -7.07
CA THR A 84 1.97 -11.71 -6.06
C THR A 84 0.59 -12.04 -6.58
N TYR A 85 -0.17 -12.77 -5.79
CA TYR A 85 -1.53 -13.18 -6.11
C TYR A 85 -2.48 -12.66 -5.05
N PHE A 86 -3.72 -12.37 -5.45
CA PHE A 86 -4.74 -11.91 -4.50
C PHE A 86 -6.10 -12.51 -4.81
N TYR A 87 -6.90 -12.56 -3.77
CA TYR A 87 -8.31 -12.92 -3.80
C TYR A 87 -9.06 -11.90 -2.96
N GLU A 88 -10.20 -11.45 -3.44
CA GLU A 88 -11.06 -10.56 -2.68
C GLU A 88 -12.52 -10.99 -2.75
N ASP A 89 -13.23 -10.79 -1.65
CA ASP A 89 -14.67 -10.94 -1.56
C ASP A 89 -15.23 -9.81 -0.67
N ASP A 90 -16.50 -9.92 -0.26
CA ASP A 90 -17.16 -8.89 0.53
C ASP A 90 -16.56 -8.74 1.94
N GLU A 91 -15.86 -9.75 2.43
CA GLU A 91 -15.36 -9.79 3.80
C GLU A 91 -13.85 -9.60 3.91
N VAL A 92 -13.08 -10.15 2.97
CA VAL A 92 -11.61 -10.19 3.07
C VAL A 92 -10.92 -9.90 1.76
N VAL A 93 -9.71 -9.40 1.87
CA VAL A 93 -8.72 -9.37 0.79
C VAL A 93 -7.52 -10.16 1.25
N VAL A 94 -7.11 -11.14 0.46
CA VAL A 94 -6.00 -12.04 0.79
C VAL A 94 -4.92 -11.90 -0.26
N VAL A 95 -3.67 -11.82 0.18
CA VAL A 95 -2.52 -11.70 -0.70
C VAL A 95 -1.49 -12.76 -0.32
N ALA A 96 -0.92 -13.40 -1.32
CA ALA A 96 0.14 -14.39 -1.12
C ALA A 96 1.09 -14.41 -2.31
N SER A 97 2.28 -14.95 -2.09
CA SER A 97 3.25 -15.14 -3.17
C SER A 97 2.94 -16.36 -4.04
N GLU A 98 2.04 -17.24 -3.60
CA GLU A 98 1.68 -18.46 -4.33
C GLU A 98 0.17 -18.70 -4.30
N ARG A 99 -0.42 -19.06 -5.45
CA ARG A 99 -1.84 -19.40 -5.55
C ARG A 99 -2.27 -20.55 -4.66
N PRO A 100 -1.52 -21.68 -4.57
CA PRO A 100 -1.95 -22.82 -3.74
C PRO A 100 -2.21 -22.46 -2.29
N VAL A 101 -1.49 -21.50 -1.74
CA VAL A 101 -1.69 -21.03 -0.36
C VAL A 101 -3.11 -20.47 -0.19
N ILE A 102 -3.54 -19.62 -1.11
CA ILE A 102 -4.89 -19.01 -1.06
C ILE A 102 -5.96 -20.08 -1.27
N GLN A 103 -5.77 -20.98 -2.25
CA GLN A 103 -6.71 -22.07 -2.53
C GLN A 103 -6.95 -22.95 -1.31
N THR A 104 -5.86 -23.31 -0.63
CA THR A 104 -5.92 -24.23 0.50
C THR A 104 -6.55 -23.59 1.74
N VAL A 105 -6.11 -22.39 2.08
CA VAL A 105 -6.55 -21.71 3.31
C VAL A 105 -7.99 -21.22 3.20
N PHE A 106 -8.39 -20.69 2.04
CA PHE A 106 -9.72 -20.09 1.86
C PHE A 106 -10.68 -20.94 1.05
N ASN A 107 -10.25 -22.11 0.60
CA ASN A 107 -11.08 -23.05 -0.16
C ASN A 107 -11.79 -22.38 -1.36
N VAL A 108 -11.04 -21.61 -2.12
CA VAL A 108 -11.55 -20.92 -3.31
C VAL A 108 -11.01 -21.58 -4.58
N SER A 109 -11.75 -21.41 -5.68
CA SER A 109 -11.34 -21.97 -6.96
C SER A 109 -10.19 -21.16 -7.57
N PHE A 110 -9.38 -21.82 -8.36
CA PHE A 110 -8.23 -21.23 -9.04
C PHE A 110 -8.59 -19.95 -9.85
N GLU A 111 -9.72 -19.97 -10.54
CA GLU A 111 -10.14 -18.87 -11.42
C GLU A 111 -10.47 -17.58 -10.63
N LYS A 112 -10.74 -17.69 -9.33
CA LYS A 112 -11.07 -16.53 -8.48
C LYS A 112 -9.83 -15.83 -7.96
N ILE A 113 -8.67 -16.45 -8.12
CA ILE A 113 -7.40 -15.88 -7.65
C ILE A 113 -6.75 -15.14 -8.82
N GLN A 114 -6.42 -13.87 -8.59
CA GLN A 114 -5.83 -13.00 -9.60
C GLN A 114 -4.37 -12.76 -9.30
N GLU A 115 -3.59 -12.54 -10.35
CA GLU A 115 -2.21 -12.10 -10.22
C GLU A 115 -2.18 -10.57 -10.22
N LEU A 116 -1.48 -9.98 -9.26
CA LEU A 116 -1.22 -8.55 -9.26
C LEU A 116 -0.22 -8.25 -10.37
N LYS A 117 -0.59 -7.40 -11.31
CA LYS A 117 0.27 -7.10 -12.46
C LYS A 117 1.56 -6.39 -12.04
N PRO A 118 2.69 -6.66 -12.73
CA PRO A 118 3.94 -5.97 -12.45
C PRO A 118 3.78 -4.45 -12.45
N GLY A 119 4.41 -3.79 -11.50
CA GLY A 119 4.35 -2.34 -11.38
C GLY A 119 3.06 -1.78 -10.82
N ASN A 120 2.12 -2.63 -10.42
CA ASN A 120 0.82 -2.21 -9.88
C ASN A 120 0.79 -2.32 -8.36
N ALA A 121 -0.13 -1.60 -7.79
CA ALA A 121 -0.43 -1.66 -6.36
C ALA A 121 -1.90 -2.05 -6.16
N LEU A 122 -2.15 -2.77 -5.08
CA LEU A 122 -3.49 -3.06 -4.58
C LEU A 122 -3.68 -2.25 -3.31
N ILE A 123 -4.71 -1.45 -3.26
CA ILE A 123 -5.01 -0.58 -2.11
C ILE A 123 -6.37 -0.88 -1.52
#